data_5bd359786c08c588522c3f2c46d2497c
#
_entry.id   5bd359786c08c588522c3f2c46d2497c
#
_cell.length_a   1.000
_cell.length_b   1.000
_cell.length_c   1.000
_cell.angle_alpha   90.00
_cell.angle_beta   90.00
_cell.angle_gamma   90.00
#
_symmetry.space_group_name_H-M   'P 1'
#
loop_
_entity.id
_entity.type
_entity.pdbx_description
1 polymer ?
#
loop_
_entity_poly.entity_id
_entity_poly.type
_entity_poly.pdbx_seq_one_letter_code
_entity_poly.pdbx_strand_id
1 'polypeptide(L)'
;MLTLQPQSLDWALAHAMRYGDTDVFPVPFEYDAIRHDWDEVRQYLVQQNVIDWVVRPHRALLSPKAKYGFRVITQLDPLDFLVFTALVYEIAADIEIQRVPAASEIVLSYRVRTEPTGQFFDPAIGYRRYLEKCREVLDAEAGFTHVAIADIADFYPRIYHHRLDNALRAATQKASHVKAIMGLLSRWNGTETFGIPVGNAPSRVLAEITISDIDEALLARGIRFIRFNDDFRIFATSHSAGYRSLAVLADLLYR
;
A
#
# COMPACT_ATOMS: atom_id res chain seq x y z
N MET A 1 11.30 18.65 13.68
CA MET A 1 10.11 18.31 14.48
C MET A 1 8.92 18.17 13.53
N LEU A 2 8.12 17.13 13.69
CA LEU A 2 6.86 16.92 12.97
C LEU A 2 5.79 16.49 13.97
N THR A 3 4.67 17.20 13.99
CA THR A 3 3.48 16.83 14.76
C THR A 3 2.34 16.54 13.78
N LEU A 4 1.46 15.60 14.13
CA LEU A 4 0.29 15.26 13.33
C LEU A 4 -0.83 16.28 13.53
N GLN A 5 -1.62 16.48 12.47
CA GLN A 5 -2.81 17.32 12.56
C GLN A 5 -3.90 16.60 13.36
N PRO A 6 -4.66 17.30 14.24
CA PRO A 6 -5.76 16.69 14.97
C PRO A 6 -6.76 15.96 14.05
N GLN A 7 -7.07 16.58 12.91
CA GLN A 7 -8.00 16.03 11.92
C GLN A 7 -7.51 14.71 11.30
N SER A 8 -6.18 14.57 11.10
CA SER A 8 -5.58 13.34 10.57
C SER A 8 -5.66 12.21 11.59
N LEU A 9 -5.54 12.52 12.87
CA LEU A 9 -5.72 11.56 13.96
C LEU A 9 -7.19 11.16 14.14
N ASP A 10 -8.13 12.11 14.06
CA ASP A 10 -9.57 11.83 14.07
C ASP A 10 -9.94 10.89 12.90
N TRP A 11 -9.37 11.16 11.73
CA TRP A 11 -9.58 10.33 10.56
C TRP A 11 -8.97 8.92 10.72
N ALA A 12 -7.76 8.83 11.31
CA ALA A 12 -7.10 7.55 11.56
C ALA A 12 -7.89 6.68 12.55
N LEU A 13 -8.47 7.29 13.61
CA LEU A 13 -9.35 6.58 14.52
C LEU A 13 -10.63 6.10 13.80
N ALA A 14 -11.25 6.96 12.99
CA ALA A 14 -12.42 6.56 12.21
C ALA A 14 -12.11 5.39 11.27
N HIS A 15 -10.91 5.38 10.65
CA HIS A 15 -10.43 4.27 9.84
C HIS A 15 -10.29 2.98 10.67
N ALA A 16 -9.59 3.05 11.81
CA ALA A 16 -9.37 1.90 12.70
C ALA A 16 -10.69 1.29 13.19
N MET A 17 -11.63 2.14 13.61
CA MET A 17 -12.94 1.69 14.10
C MET A 17 -13.81 1.04 13.03
N ARG A 18 -13.69 1.48 11.78
CA ARG A 18 -14.55 1.00 10.69
C ARG A 18 -13.97 -0.17 9.92
N TYR A 19 -12.66 -0.16 9.67
CA TYR A 19 -11.97 -1.10 8.78
C TYR A 19 -10.97 -1.99 9.51
N GLY A 20 -10.68 -1.70 10.78
CA GLY A 20 -9.67 -2.41 11.56
C GLY A 20 -8.25 -1.95 11.27
N ASP A 21 -7.33 -2.48 12.06
CA ASP A 21 -5.89 -2.32 11.89
C ASP A 21 -5.30 -3.38 10.94
N THR A 22 -6.07 -4.44 10.65
CA THR A 22 -5.79 -5.44 9.63
C THR A 22 -7.09 -5.88 8.95
N ASP A 23 -6.99 -6.41 7.73
CA ASP A 23 -8.14 -6.97 6.99
C ASP A 23 -8.42 -8.45 7.31
N VAL A 24 -7.70 -9.04 8.24
CA VAL A 24 -7.75 -10.48 8.55
C VAL A 24 -8.32 -10.74 9.93
N PHE A 25 -8.10 -9.85 10.90
CA PHE A 25 -8.51 -10.02 12.28
C PHE A 25 -9.60 -9.04 12.69
N PRO A 26 -10.43 -9.40 13.68
CA PRO A 26 -11.39 -8.46 14.26
C PRO A 26 -10.68 -7.22 14.81
N VAL A 27 -11.39 -6.11 14.83
CA VAL A 27 -10.90 -4.87 15.46
C VAL A 27 -10.57 -5.14 16.93
N PRO A 28 -9.34 -4.85 17.37
CA PRO A 28 -8.96 -5.01 18.77
C PRO A 28 -9.82 -4.17 19.72
N PHE A 29 -10.15 -4.73 20.89
CA PHE A 29 -10.98 -4.03 21.89
C PHE A 29 -10.32 -2.78 22.46
N GLU A 30 -8.99 -2.69 22.35
CA GLU A 30 -8.21 -1.53 22.76
C GLU A 30 -8.66 -0.25 22.07
N TYR A 31 -9.19 -0.34 20.84
CA TYR A 31 -9.75 0.82 20.14
C TYR A 31 -11.03 1.36 20.78
N ASP A 32 -11.80 0.52 21.47
CA ASP A 32 -12.97 1.00 22.24
C ASP A 32 -12.53 1.84 23.44
N ALA A 33 -11.45 1.45 24.14
CA ALA A 33 -10.86 2.24 25.22
C ALA A 33 -10.28 3.56 24.71
N ILE A 34 -9.52 3.52 23.61
CA ILE A 34 -8.97 4.72 22.95
C ILE A 34 -10.09 5.68 22.55
N ARG A 35 -11.18 5.17 21.99
CA ARG A 35 -12.35 5.98 21.59
C ARG A 35 -13.04 6.60 22.79
N HIS A 36 -13.11 5.89 23.92
CA HIS A 36 -13.73 6.40 25.15
C HIS A 36 -13.01 7.65 25.67
N ASP A 37 -11.68 7.63 25.68
CA ASP A 37 -10.85 8.75 26.18
C ASP A 37 -10.15 9.50 25.02
N TRP A 38 -10.83 9.57 23.85
CA TRP A 38 -10.19 10.08 22.63
C TRP A 38 -9.62 11.48 22.74
N ASP A 39 -10.30 12.39 23.44
CA ASP A 39 -9.81 13.77 23.56
C ASP A 39 -8.46 13.83 24.27
N GLU A 40 -8.23 13.03 25.31
CA GLU A 40 -6.95 12.95 26.03
C GLU A 40 -5.89 12.27 25.15
N VAL A 41 -6.24 11.15 24.53
CA VAL A 41 -5.32 10.43 23.63
C VAL A 41 -4.91 11.31 22.45
N ARG A 42 -5.85 12.00 21.81
CA ARG A 42 -5.56 12.92 20.70
C ARG A 42 -4.67 14.07 21.17
N GLN A 43 -4.96 14.67 22.32
CA GLN A 43 -4.13 15.75 22.89
C GLN A 43 -2.70 15.26 23.15
N TYR A 44 -2.53 14.06 23.67
CA TYR A 44 -1.22 13.44 23.82
C TYR A 44 -0.51 13.27 22.47
N LEU A 45 -1.20 12.69 21.45
CA LEU A 45 -0.60 12.40 20.15
C LEU A 45 -0.17 13.65 19.38
N VAL A 46 -0.95 14.74 19.41
CA VAL A 46 -0.60 15.99 18.71
C VAL A 46 0.62 16.70 19.31
N GLN A 47 0.98 16.40 20.55
CA GLN A 47 2.16 16.96 21.21
C GLN A 47 3.44 16.18 20.87
N GLN A 48 3.33 14.97 20.29
CA GLN A 48 4.48 14.13 20.02
C GLN A 48 5.23 14.57 18.75
N ASN A 49 6.55 14.53 18.80
CA ASN A 49 7.38 14.58 17.62
C ASN A 49 7.41 13.18 16.96
N VAL A 50 6.63 12.97 15.92
CA VAL A 50 6.51 11.64 15.30
C VAL A 50 7.78 11.17 14.57
N ILE A 51 8.75 12.06 14.32
CA ILE A 51 10.07 11.63 13.81
C ILE A 51 10.80 10.77 14.85
N ASP A 52 10.64 11.12 16.13
CA ASP A 52 11.29 10.45 17.26
C ASP A 52 10.32 9.50 18.00
N TRP A 53 9.19 9.15 17.36
CA TRP A 53 8.18 8.28 17.95
C TRP A 53 8.77 6.94 18.38
N VAL A 54 8.58 6.58 19.63
CA VAL A 54 9.02 5.29 20.17
C VAL A 54 7.96 4.23 19.86
N VAL A 55 8.31 3.31 18.97
CA VAL A 55 7.40 2.22 18.57
C VAL A 55 7.27 1.17 19.68
N ARG A 56 6.10 0.55 19.74
CA ARG A 56 5.79 -0.57 20.63
C ARG A 56 5.97 -1.89 19.89
N PRO A 57 6.12 -3.01 20.63
CA PRO A 57 6.16 -4.33 20.00
C PRO A 57 4.91 -4.59 19.19
N HIS A 58 5.07 -5.04 17.95
CA HIS A 58 3.98 -5.52 17.11
C HIS A 58 3.80 -7.04 17.26
N ARG A 59 2.65 -7.55 16.84
CA ARG A 59 2.35 -8.98 16.82
C ARG A 59 2.49 -9.51 15.40
N ALA A 60 3.23 -10.61 15.24
CA ALA A 60 3.27 -11.37 14.00
C ALA A 60 2.27 -12.53 14.10
N LEU A 61 1.26 -12.52 13.24
CA LEU A 61 0.16 -13.48 13.26
C LEU A 61 0.16 -14.30 11.97
N LEU A 62 -0.08 -15.61 12.08
CA LEU A 62 -0.12 -16.51 10.94
C LEU A 62 -1.56 -16.65 10.43
N SER A 63 -1.82 -16.20 9.21
CA SER A 63 -3.09 -16.41 8.51
C SER A 63 -2.93 -17.50 7.45
N PRO A 64 -3.79 -18.53 7.39
CA PRO A 64 -3.72 -19.55 6.36
C PRO A 64 -3.88 -18.93 4.96
N LYS A 65 -2.95 -19.23 4.04
CA LYS A 65 -3.00 -18.78 2.63
C LYS A 65 -3.51 -19.88 1.71
N ALA A 66 -3.14 -21.12 1.96
CA ALA A 66 -3.52 -22.31 1.20
C ALA A 66 -3.32 -23.55 2.08
N LYS A 67 -3.53 -24.75 1.50
CA LYS A 67 -3.48 -26.03 2.23
C LYS A 67 -2.22 -26.23 3.10
N TYR A 68 -1.08 -25.67 2.68
CA TYR A 68 0.22 -25.81 3.38
C TYR A 68 0.99 -24.50 3.53
N GLY A 69 0.34 -23.35 3.30
CA GLY A 69 0.99 -22.04 3.35
C GLY A 69 0.33 -21.10 4.34
N PHE A 70 1.15 -20.20 4.91
CA PHE A 70 0.69 -19.13 5.80
C PHE A 70 1.18 -17.79 5.27
N ARG A 71 0.39 -16.75 5.53
CA ARG A 71 0.81 -15.36 5.40
C ARG A 71 1.09 -14.82 6.80
N VAL A 72 2.24 -14.19 6.98
CA VAL A 72 2.51 -13.44 8.21
C VAL A 72 1.81 -12.09 8.11
N ILE A 73 0.91 -11.82 9.04
CA ILE A 73 0.20 -10.53 9.17
C ILE A 73 0.84 -9.76 10.32
N THR A 74 1.06 -8.48 10.14
CA THR A 74 1.63 -7.61 11.17
C THR A 74 0.53 -6.78 11.82
N GLN A 75 0.20 -7.10 13.06
CA GLN A 75 -0.68 -6.27 13.87
C GLN A 75 0.16 -5.31 14.70
N LEU A 76 0.07 -4.02 14.39
CA LEU A 76 0.76 -2.96 15.12
C LEU A 76 0.07 -2.70 16.46
N ASP A 77 0.80 -2.10 17.41
CA ASP A 77 0.18 -1.49 18.58
C ASP A 77 -0.86 -0.44 18.13
N PRO A 78 -2.02 -0.31 18.78
CA PRO A 78 -3.07 0.61 18.36
C PRO A 78 -2.62 2.06 18.21
N LEU A 79 -1.78 2.59 19.10
CA LEU A 79 -1.28 3.96 18.97
C LEU A 79 -0.26 4.09 17.82
N ASP A 80 0.58 3.09 17.63
CA ASP A 80 1.51 3.05 16.49
C ASP A 80 0.74 3.00 15.16
N PHE A 81 -0.33 2.21 15.11
CA PHE A 81 -1.19 2.15 13.93
C PHE A 81 -1.89 3.48 13.65
N LEU A 82 -2.41 4.17 14.66
CA LEU A 82 -3.04 5.49 14.50
C LEU A 82 -2.03 6.53 13.97
N VAL A 83 -0.83 6.57 14.54
CA VAL A 83 0.25 7.47 14.09
C VAL A 83 0.67 7.16 12.65
N PHE A 84 0.89 5.88 12.33
CA PHE A 84 1.26 5.45 10.98
C PHE A 84 0.17 5.76 9.95
N THR A 85 -1.08 5.49 10.31
CA THR A 85 -2.24 5.76 9.46
C THR A 85 -2.39 7.26 9.19
N ALA A 86 -2.29 8.10 10.21
CA ALA A 86 -2.37 9.55 10.06
C ALA A 86 -1.22 10.12 9.21
N LEU A 87 0.02 9.64 9.42
CA LEU A 87 1.18 10.03 8.59
C LEU A 87 0.96 9.72 7.10
N VAL A 88 0.52 8.50 6.80
CA VAL A 88 0.26 8.09 5.41
C VAL A 88 -0.94 8.83 4.84
N TYR A 89 -2.00 9.04 5.62
CA TYR A 89 -3.15 9.83 5.21
C TYR A 89 -2.76 11.24 4.77
N GLU A 90 -1.88 11.93 5.52
CA GLU A 90 -1.44 13.28 5.21
C GLU A 90 -0.68 13.40 3.87
N ILE A 91 -0.12 12.31 3.34
CA ILE A 91 0.60 12.29 2.05
C ILE A 91 -0.11 11.46 0.98
N ALA A 92 -1.24 10.83 1.28
CA ALA A 92 -1.90 9.86 0.40
C ALA A 92 -2.35 10.49 -0.93
N ALA A 93 -2.80 11.74 -0.91
CA ALA A 93 -3.18 12.47 -2.13
C ALA A 93 -1.97 12.74 -3.04
N ASP A 94 -0.83 13.10 -2.47
CA ASP A 94 0.41 13.31 -3.21
C ASP A 94 0.86 11.99 -3.87
N ILE A 95 0.78 10.89 -3.14
CA ILE A 95 1.07 9.53 -3.65
C ILE A 95 0.14 9.17 -4.81
N GLU A 96 -1.17 9.43 -4.69
CA GLU A 96 -2.12 9.10 -5.75
C GLU A 96 -1.86 9.86 -7.04
N ILE A 97 -1.47 11.14 -6.95
CA ILE A 97 -1.14 11.98 -8.11
C ILE A 97 0.08 11.43 -8.86
N GLN A 98 1.06 10.87 -8.15
CA GLN A 98 2.29 10.34 -8.74
C GLN A 98 2.07 9.00 -9.47
N ARG A 99 1.01 8.27 -9.17
CA ARG A 99 0.71 6.96 -9.78
C ARG A 99 0.14 7.15 -11.20
N VAL A 100 0.25 6.11 -12.03
CA VAL A 100 -0.45 6.05 -13.31
C VAL A 100 -1.92 6.47 -13.12
N PRO A 101 -2.47 7.42 -13.91
CA PRO A 101 -3.80 7.97 -13.68
C PRO A 101 -4.90 6.92 -13.56
N ALA A 102 -5.77 7.04 -12.58
CA ALA A 102 -6.87 6.08 -12.34
C ALA A 102 -7.78 5.91 -13.57
N ALA A 103 -8.01 6.99 -14.32
CA ALA A 103 -8.81 6.97 -15.54
C ALA A 103 -8.25 6.08 -16.66
N SER A 104 -6.96 5.71 -16.61
CA SER A 104 -6.36 4.76 -17.56
C SER A 104 -6.82 3.31 -17.33
N GLU A 105 -7.31 3.00 -16.14
CA GLU A 105 -7.71 1.68 -15.70
C GLU A 105 -6.64 0.59 -15.93
N ILE A 106 -5.37 0.97 -15.74
CA ILE A 106 -4.23 0.05 -15.85
C ILE A 106 -3.87 -0.53 -14.48
N VAL A 107 -3.79 0.34 -13.46
CA VAL A 107 -3.55 -0.03 -12.07
C VAL A 107 -4.85 0.15 -11.31
N LEU A 108 -5.45 -0.94 -10.86
CA LEU A 108 -6.80 -0.97 -10.29
C LEU A 108 -6.82 -1.34 -8.80
N SER A 109 -5.64 -1.38 -8.17
CA SER A 109 -5.50 -1.66 -6.74
C SER A 109 -5.38 -0.38 -5.92
N TYR A 110 -6.05 -0.38 -4.78
CA TYR A 110 -5.85 0.59 -3.69
C TYR A 110 -5.75 2.05 -4.16
N ARG A 111 -6.65 2.47 -5.09
CA ARG A 111 -6.74 3.86 -5.54
C ARG A 111 -7.20 4.73 -4.40
N VAL A 112 -6.42 5.76 -4.08
CA VAL A 112 -6.71 6.61 -2.93
C VAL A 112 -7.87 7.54 -3.25
N ARG A 113 -8.92 7.44 -2.43
CA ARG A 113 -10.06 8.35 -2.39
C ARG A 113 -10.55 8.41 -0.95
N THR A 114 -9.91 9.28 -0.19
CA THR A 114 -10.21 9.40 1.24
C THR A 114 -11.56 10.07 1.47
N GLU A 115 -12.35 9.49 2.38
CA GLU A 115 -13.64 10.03 2.82
C GLU A 115 -13.60 10.35 4.32
N PRO A 116 -14.41 11.30 4.82
CA PRO A 116 -14.41 11.66 6.25
C PRO A 116 -14.72 10.49 7.20
N THR A 117 -15.30 9.42 6.67
CA THR A 117 -15.67 8.21 7.41
C THR A 117 -14.49 7.25 7.64
N GLY A 118 -13.26 7.67 7.36
CA GLY A 118 -12.05 6.84 7.48
C GLY A 118 -11.78 5.92 6.28
N GLN A 119 -12.50 6.07 5.17
CA GLN A 119 -12.27 5.28 3.97
C GLN A 119 -11.01 5.76 3.24
N PHE A 120 -10.05 4.85 3.01
CA PHE A 120 -8.82 5.16 2.25
C PHE A 120 -9.03 5.05 0.74
N PHE A 121 -9.72 4.01 0.30
CA PHE A 121 -9.71 3.58 -1.10
C PHE A 121 -11.05 3.78 -1.78
N ASP A 122 -11.01 4.04 -3.10
CA ASP A 122 -12.22 4.14 -3.92
C ASP A 122 -12.92 2.78 -3.99
N PRO A 123 -14.15 2.64 -3.47
CA PRO A 123 -14.87 1.38 -3.46
C PRO A 123 -15.32 0.93 -4.86
N ALA A 124 -15.35 1.84 -5.83
CA ALA A 124 -15.68 1.51 -7.21
C ALA A 124 -14.54 0.81 -7.95
N ILE A 125 -13.30 0.97 -7.46
CA ILE A 125 -12.08 0.44 -8.08
C ILE A 125 -11.48 -0.64 -7.18
N GLY A 126 -11.68 -1.91 -7.55
CA GLY A 126 -11.24 -3.04 -6.76
C GLY A 126 -11.01 -4.28 -7.61
N TYR A 127 -10.82 -5.43 -6.97
CA TYR A 127 -10.49 -6.69 -7.63
C TYR A 127 -11.53 -7.13 -8.68
N ARG A 128 -12.81 -6.83 -8.44
CA ARG A 128 -13.88 -7.10 -9.41
C ARG A 128 -13.66 -6.29 -10.69
N ARG A 129 -13.41 -4.97 -10.56
CA ARG A 129 -13.15 -4.11 -11.73
C ARG A 129 -11.89 -4.53 -12.49
N TYR A 130 -10.85 -4.97 -11.77
CA TYR A 130 -9.64 -5.54 -12.36
C TYR A 130 -9.95 -6.73 -13.27
N LEU A 131 -10.76 -7.69 -12.80
CA LEU A 131 -11.13 -8.85 -13.61
C LEU A 131 -12.01 -8.47 -14.83
N GLU A 132 -12.95 -7.55 -14.65
CA GLU A 132 -13.77 -7.00 -15.73
C GLU A 132 -12.89 -6.33 -16.78
N LYS A 133 -11.95 -5.48 -16.37
CA LYS A 133 -11.03 -4.79 -17.28
C LYS A 133 -10.12 -5.74 -18.05
N CYS A 134 -9.65 -6.79 -17.43
CA CYS A 134 -8.87 -7.82 -18.12
C CYS A 134 -9.67 -8.50 -19.24
N ARG A 135 -10.98 -8.73 -19.03
CA ARG A 135 -11.87 -9.28 -20.08
C ARG A 135 -12.11 -8.27 -21.19
N GLU A 136 -12.41 -7.01 -20.84
CA GLU A 136 -12.60 -5.93 -21.81
C GLU A 136 -11.41 -5.80 -22.76
N VAL A 137 -10.17 -5.88 -22.25
CA VAL A 137 -8.96 -5.80 -23.08
C VAL A 137 -8.89 -6.97 -24.08
N LEU A 138 -9.23 -8.18 -23.65
CA LEU A 138 -9.23 -9.36 -24.53
C LEU A 138 -10.33 -9.30 -25.59
N ASP A 139 -11.50 -8.78 -25.22
CA ASP A 139 -12.67 -8.75 -26.11
C ASP A 139 -12.62 -7.59 -27.11
N ALA A 140 -12.11 -6.43 -26.69
CA ALA A 140 -12.17 -5.18 -27.45
C ALA A 140 -10.90 -4.84 -28.24
N GLU A 141 -9.72 -5.24 -27.74
CA GLU A 141 -8.44 -4.94 -28.36
C GLU A 141 -8.00 -6.09 -29.29
N ALA A 142 -8.29 -5.94 -30.60
CA ALA A 142 -7.93 -6.92 -31.61
C ALA A 142 -6.42 -7.20 -31.62
N GLY A 143 -6.06 -8.48 -31.57
CA GLY A 143 -4.67 -8.96 -31.69
C GLY A 143 -4.07 -9.55 -30.42
N PHE A 144 -4.64 -9.33 -29.25
CA PHE A 144 -4.20 -10.04 -28.04
C PHE A 144 -4.81 -11.44 -27.99
N THR A 145 -3.94 -12.45 -28.08
CA THR A 145 -4.31 -13.87 -28.06
C THR A 145 -3.73 -14.61 -26.86
N HIS A 146 -2.86 -13.95 -26.10
CA HIS A 146 -2.15 -14.53 -24.96
C HIS A 146 -2.16 -13.57 -23.77
N VAL A 147 -2.27 -14.13 -22.57
CA VAL A 147 -2.10 -13.39 -21.31
C VAL A 147 -0.99 -14.06 -20.50
N ALA A 148 0.06 -13.31 -20.21
CA ALA A 148 1.06 -13.75 -19.26
C ALA A 148 0.64 -13.28 -17.86
N ILE A 149 0.66 -14.21 -16.91
CA ILE A 149 0.29 -13.98 -15.51
C ILE A 149 1.56 -13.95 -14.68
N ALA A 150 1.75 -12.89 -13.90
CA ALA A 150 2.86 -12.77 -12.97
C ALA A 150 2.37 -12.27 -11.62
N ASP A 151 3.04 -12.70 -10.57
CA ASP A 151 2.83 -12.33 -9.17
C ASP A 151 4.19 -12.01 -8.54
N ILE A 152 4.26 -10.96 -7.72
CA ILE A 152 5.48 -10.63 -7.00
C ILE A 152 5.50 -11.41 -5.68
N ALA A 153 6.38 -12.40 -5.60
CA ALA A 153 6.50 -13.24 -4.41
C ALA A 153 6.88 -12.43 -3.17
N ASP A 154 6.13 -12.63 -2.08
CA ASP A 154 6.37 -11.98 -0.78
C ASP A 154 6.48 -10.45 -0.89
N PHE A 155 5.60 -9.81 -1.67
CA PHE A 155 5.72 -8.41 -2.06
C PHE A 155 6.00 -7.48 -0.86
N TYR A 156 5.07 -7.38 0.09
CA TYR A 156 5.22 -6.50 1.27
C TYR A 156 6.46 -6.79 2.13
N PRO A 157 6.76 -8.06 2.47
CA PRO A 157 7.96 -8.41 3.22
C PRO A 157 9.27 -8.11 2.50
N ARG A 158 9.25 -7.94 1.15
CA ARG A 158 10.46 -7.73 0.33
C ARG A 158 10.61 -6.32 -0.21
N ILE A 159 9.75 -5.38 0.16
CA ILE A 159 9.91 -3.98 -0.23
C ILE A 159 11.17 -3.40 0.44
N TYR A 160 12.17 -3.06 -0.35
CA TYR A 160 13.38 -2.38 0.14
C TYR A 160 13.06 -0.97 0.62
N HIS A 161 13.50 -0.63 1.82
CA HIS A 161 13.29 0.69 2.42
C HIS A 161 13.89 1.82 1.57
N HIS A 162 15.06 1.60 0.97
CA HIS A 162 15.68 2.57 0.08
C HIS A 162 14.82 2.88 -1.16
N ARG A 163 14.24 1.84 -1.78
CA ARG A 163 13.32 2.01 -2.92
C ARG A 163 12.08 2.78 -2.52
N LEU A 164 11.47 2.45 -1.39
CA LEU A 164 10.31 3.14 -0.84
C LEU A 164 10.64 4.60 -0.49
N ASP A 165 11.79 4.88 0.16
CA ASP A 165 12.21 6.25 0.48
C ASP A 165 12.35 7.11 -0.79
N ASN A 166 12.99 6.57 -1.84
CA ASN A 166 13.11 7.26 -3.13
C ASN A 166 11.74 7.53 -3.77
N ALA A 167 10.84 6.55 -3.79
CA ALA A 167 9.50 6.69 -4.34
C ALA A 167 8.67 7.76 -3.58
N LEU A 168 8.74 7.75 -2.25
CA LEU A 168 8.06 8.75 -1.42
C LEU A 168 8.62 10.16 -1.63
N ARG A 169 9.95 10.32 -1.72
CA ARG A 169 10.57 11.62 -2.01
C ARG A 169 10.22 12.16 -3.38
N ALA A 170 10.01 11.29 -4.36
CA ALA A 170 9.52 11.68 -5.68
C ALA A 170 8.04 12.10 -5.64
N ALA A 171 7.24 11.46 -4.79
CA ALA A 171 5.79 11.68 -4.74
C ALA A 171 5.39 12.93 -3.96
N THR A 172 6.11 13.32 -2.89
CA THR A 172 5.67 14.41 -2.01
C THR A 172 6.82 15.34 -1.61
N GLN A 173 6.50 16.61 -1.43
CA GLN A 173 7.41 17.62 -0.86
C GLN A 173 7.47 17.59 0.68
N LYS A 174 6.68 16.75 1.33
CA LYS A 174 6.59 16.62 2.79
C LYS A 174 7.74 15.76 3.35
N ALA A 175 8.98 16.21 3.22
CA ALA A 175 10.19 15.48 3.60
C ALA A 175 10.19 14.98 5.06
N SER A 176 9.56 15.72 5.98
CA SER A 176 9.45 15.32 7.38
C SER A 176 8.53 14.10 7.57
N HIS A 177 7.45 13.99 6.77
CA HIS A 177 6.57 12.81 6.77
C HIS A 177 7.30 11.59 6.25
N VAL A 178 8.02 11.73 5.13
CA VAL A 178 8.86 10.65 4.59
C VAL A 178 9.86 10.17 5.64
N LYS A 179 10.57 11.10 6.30
CA LYS A 179 11.51 10.76 7.38
C LYS A 179 10.83 10.03 8.54
N ALA A 180 9.63 10.46 8.95
CA ALA A 180 8.89 9.84 10.04
C ALA A 180 8.45 8.42 9.65
N ILE A 181 7.86 8.22 8.47
CA ILE A 181 7.44 6.91 7.95
C ILE A 181 8.63 5.95 7.89
N MET A 182 9.73 6.37 7.26
CA MET A 182 10.94 5.53 7.17
C MET A 182 11.53 5.21 8.54
N GLY A 183 11.46 6.16 9.48
CA GLY A 183 11.86 5.95 10.86
C GLY A 183 11.01 4.91 11.59
N LEU A 184 9.69 4.91 11.40
CA LEU A 184 8.79 3.89 11.96
C LEU A 184 9.12 2.51 11.40
N LEU A 185 9.23 2.37 10.07
CA LEU A 185 9.55 1.12 9.41
C LEU A 185 10.88 0.54 9.88
N SER A 186 11.91 1.39 9.99
CA SER A 186 13.22 0.96 10.51
C SER A 186 13.14 0.47 11.96
N ARG A 187 12.36 1.13 12.82
CA ARG A 187 12.21 0.73 14.23
C ARG A 187 11.43 -0.57 14.39
N TRP A 188 10.41 -0.82 13.57
CA TRP A 188 9.67 -2.10 13.60
C TRP A 188 10.50 -3.26 13.06
N ASN A 189 11.34 -3.02 12.05
CA ASN A 189 12.14 -4.08 11.41
C ASN A 189 13.52 -4.30 12.05
N GLY A 190 13.94 -3.44 12.99
CA GLY A 190 15.21 -3.57 13.69
C GLY A 190 16.41 -3.42 12.75
N THR A 191 17.12 -4.52 12.48
CA THR A 191 18.31 -4.53 11.60
C THR A 191 18.01 -4.69 10.12
N GLU A 192 16.77 -5.09 9.79
CA GLU A 192 16.40 -5.33 8.40
C GLU A 192 16.10 -4.01 7.67
N THR A 193 16.58 -3.91 6.43
CA THR A 193 16.38 -2.73 5.58
C THR A 193 15.31 -2.94 4.51
N PHE A 194 14.44 -3.89 4.73
CA PHE A 194 13.31 -4.25 3.87
C PHE A 194 12.10 -4.69 4.70
N GLY A 195 10.96 -4.75 4.03
CA GLY A 195 9.68 -5.14 4.61
C GLY A 195 8.87 -3.98 5.17
N ILE A 196 7.57 -4.05 4.95
CA ILE A 196 6.57 -3.16 5.54
C ILE A 196 5.48 -4.00 6.20
N PRO A 197 4.76 -3.48 7.21
CA PRO A 197 3.72 -4.21 7.91
C PRO A 197 2.67 -4.77 6.95
N VAL A 198 2.34 -6.06 7.08
CA VAL A 198 1.40 -6.75 6.18
C VAL A 198 -0.01 -6.72 6.76
N GLY A 199 -1.01 -6.38 5.92
CA GLY A 199 -2.43 -6.52 6.25
C GLY A 199 -3.16 -5.23 6.56
N ASN A 200 -2.49 -4.08 6.55
CA ASN A 200 -3.10 -2.78 6.86
C ASN A 200 -3.18 -1.84 5.66
N ALA A 201 -4.09 -0.87 5.72
CA ALA A 201 -4.35 0.06 4.63
C ALA A 201 -3.17 1.02 4.35
N PRO A 202 -2.50 1.67 5.33
CA PRO A 202 -1.37 2.52 5.05
C PRO A 202 -0.23 1.80 4.33
N SER A 203 0.09 0.54 4.69
CA SER A 203 1.09 -0.25 3.96
C SER A 203 0.70 -0.50 2.49
N ARG A 204 -0.59 -0.65 2.19
CA ARG A 204 -1.06 -0.80 0.80
C ARG A 204 -0.78 0.45 -0.03
N VAL A 205 -1.00 1.64 0.54
CA VAL A 205 -0.66 2.93 -0.11
C VAL A 205 0.85 3.00 -0.39
N LEU A 206 1.68 2.62 0.58
CA LEU A 206 3.14 2.60 0.43
C LEU A 206 3.62 1.55 -0.57
N ALA A 207 3.01 0.38 -0.59
CA ALA A 207 3.34 -0.67 -1.57
C ALA A 207 3.06 -0.22 -3.00
N GLU A 208 1.95 0.44 -3.23
CA GLU A 208 1.56 0.94 -4.55
C GLU A 208 2.53 1.97 -5.11
N ILE A 209 3.00 2.93 -4.30
CA ILE A 209 3.97 3.92 -4.77
C ILE A 209 5.35 3.31 -5.02
N THR A 210 5.72 2.25 -4.29
CA THR A 210 7.02 1.61 -4.43
C THR A 210 7.27 1.02 -5.83
N ILE A 211 6.22 0.63 -6.55
CA ILE A 211 6.32 0.03 -7.88
C ILE A 211 5.70 0.88 -8.99
N SER A 212 5.35 2.14 -8.70
CA SER A 212 4.74 3.03 -9.70
C SER A 212 5.68 3.34 -10.88
N ASP A 213 6.98 3.40 -10.63
CA ASP A 213 8.01 3.57 -11.66
C ASP A 213 8.10 2.37 -12.63
N ILE A 214 7.78 1.16 -12.13
CA ILE A 214 7.69 -0.06 -12.97
C ILE A 214 6.49 0.05 -13.89
N ASP A 215 5.34 0.51 -13.38
CA ASP A 215 4.14 0.72 -14.19
C ASP A 215 4.43 1.68 -15.35
N GLU A 216 5.06 2.82 -15.06
CA GLU A 216 5.46 3.81 -16.06
C GLU A 216 6.48 3.22 -17.06
N ALA A 217 7.47 2.46 -16.56
CA ALA A 217 8.49 1.85 -17.39
C ALA A 217 7.92 0.76 -18.33
N LEU A 218 6.92 0.02 -17.92
CA LEU A 218 6.20 -0.93 -18.78
C LEU A 218 5.40 -0.20 -19.87
N LEU A 219 4.68 0.86 -19.49
CA LEU A 219 3.93 1.70 -20.43
C LEU A 219 4.83 2.35 -21.47
N ALA A 220 5.97 2.92 -21.04
CA ALA A 220 6.94 3.53 -21.94
C ALA A 220 7.53 2.55 -22.96
N ARG A 221 7.51 1.24 -22.67
CA ARG A 221 7.92 0.17 -23.59
C ARG A 221 6.78 -0.39 -24.45
N GLY A 222 5.59 0.21 -24.36
CA GLY A 222 4.42 -0.25 -25.09
C GLY A 222 3.89 -1.62 -24.63
N ILE A 223 4.24 -2.05 -23.41
CA ILE A 223 3.72 -3.29 -22.84
C ILE A 223 2.32 -3.04 -22.33
N ARG A 224 1.34 -3.75 -22.88
CA ARG A 224 -0.06 -3.69 -22.43
C ARG A 224 -0.25 -4.60 -21.24
N PHE A 225 -0.61 -4.03 -20.09
CA PHE A 225 -0.87 -4.79 -18.87
C PHE A 225 -2.01 -4.18 -18.06
N ILE A 226 -2.55 -4.96 -17.14
CA ILE A 226 -3.42 -4.52 -16.05
C ILE A 226 -2.86 -5.10 -14.76
N ARG A 227 -2.78 -4.28 -13.72
CA ARG A 227 -2.22 -4.68 -12.42
C ARG A 227 -3.23 -4.48 -11.29
N PHE A 228 -3.21 -5.45 -10.37
CA PHE A 228 -3.85 -5.34 -9.08
C PHE A 228 -2.84 -5.74 -7.99
N ASN A 229 -2.29 -4.76 -7.26
CA ASN A 229 -1.25 -4.94 -6.25
C ASN A 229 -0.01 -5.64 -6.86
N ASP A 230 0.32 -6.85 -6.42
CA ASP A 230 1.41 -7.71 -6.89
C ASP A 230 1.03 -8.56 -8.12
N ASP A 231 -0.25 -8.62 -8.49
CA ASP A 231 -0.79 -9.39 -9.62
C ASP A 231 -0.75 -8.62 -10.93
N PHE A 232 0.02 -9.10 -11.92
CA PHE A 232 0.10 -8.55 -13.27
C PHE A 232 -0.60 -9.47 -14.28
N ARG A 233 -1.37 -8.89 -15.20
CA ARG A 233 -1.88 -9.52 -16.41
C ARG A 233 -1.31 -8.77 -17.61
N ILE A 234 -0.37 -9.40 -18.32
CA ILE A 234 0.31 -8.81 -19.47
C ILE A 234 -0.29 -9.40 -20.72
N PHE A 235 -0.81 -8.55 -21.60
CA PHE A 235 -1.48 -8.96 -22.85
C PHE A 235 -0.48 -8.97 -24.00
N ALA A 236 -0.51 -10.04 -24.81
CA ALA A 236 0.45 -10.25 -25.87
C ALA A 236 -0.20 -10.86 -27.12
N THR A 237 0.40 -10.59 -28.28
CA THR A 237 -0.03 -11.12 -29.58
C THR A 237 0.50 -12.52 -29.88
N SER A 238 1.44 -13.01 -29.06
CA SER A 238 2.01 -14.36 -29.18
C SER A 238 2.64 -14.79 -27.85
N HIS A 239 2.84 -16.09 -27.67
CA HIS A 239 3.57 -16.67 -26.54
C HIS A 239 4.96 -16.03 -26.36
N SER A 240 5.73 -15.90 -27.45
CA SER A 240 7.07 -15.30 -27.43
C SER A 240 7.04 -13.82 -27.01
N ALA A 241 6.03 -13.05 -27.44
CA ALA A 241 5.84 -11.67 -27.01
C ALA A 241 5.52 -11.58 -25.50
N GLY A 242 4.64 -12.43 -25.00
CA GLY A 242 4.31 -12.52 -23.58
C GLY A 242 5.53 -12.86 -22.73
N TYR A 243 6.33 -13.85 -23.17
CA TYR A 243 7.54 -14.22 -22.45
C TYR A 243 8.58 -13.09 -22.40
N ARG A 244 8.78 -12.35 -23.52
CA ARG A 244 9.67 -11.16 -23.53
C ARG A 244 9.17 -10.07 -22.56
N SER A 245 7.88 -9.83 -22.51
CA SER A 245 7.31 -8.85 -21.58
C SER A 245 7.48 -9.25 -20.12
N LEU A 246 7.36 -10.54 -19.80
CA LEU A 246 7.69 -11.08 -18.46
C LEU A 246 9.15 -10.88 -18.12
N ALA A 247 10.06 -11.12 -19.06
CA ALA A 247 11.50 -10.89 -18.85
C ALA A 247 11.80 -9.41 -18.58
N VAL A 248 11.11 -8.49 -19.27
CA VAL A 248 11.22 -7.04 -19.01
C VAL A 248 10.71 -6.70 -17.61
N LEU A 249 9.54 -7.23 -17.20
CA LEU A 249 9.01 -7.01 -15.85
C LEU A 249 9.99 -7.52 -14.79
N ALA A 250 10.53 -8.72 -14.97
CA ALA A 250 11.51 -9.30 -14.04
C ALA A 250 12.78 -8.44 -13.92
N ASP A 251 13.33 -7.93 -15.04
CA ASP A 251 14.48 -7.03 -15.04
C ASP A 251 14.19 -5.71 -14.30
N LEU A 252 13.02 -5.13 -14.50
CA LEU A 252 12.58 -3.91 -13.81
C LEU A 252 12.42 -4.11 -12.30
N LEU A 253 11.88 -5.25 -11.88
CA LEU A 253 11.71 -5.60 -10.46
C LEU A 253 13.05 -5.90 -9.76
N TYR A 254 14.04 -6.38 -10.51
CA TYR A 254 15.36 -6.73 -9.97
C TYR A 254 16.24 -5.49 -9.73
N ARG A 255 16.02 -4.39 -10.41
CA ARG A 255 16.74 -3.11 -10.26
C ARG A 255 16.30 -2.32 -9.04
#